data_964a885d488efc6749d574e983377a29
#
_entry.id   964a885d488efc6749d574e983377a29
#
_cell.length_a   1.000
_cell.length_b   1.000
_cell.length_c   1.000
_cell.angle_alpha   90.00
_cell.angle_beta   90.00
_cell.angle_gamma   90.00
#
_symmetry.space_group_name_H-M   'P 1'
#
loop_
_entity.id
_entity.type
_entity.pdbx_description
1 polymer ?
#
loop_
_entity_poly.entity_id
_entity_poly.type
_entity_poly.pdbx_seq_one_letter_code
_entity_poly.pdbx_strand_id
1 'polypeptide(L)'
;SLGENYELYKGGQLLHVTQRSSDTQAASQSVPMKIFYEDSELQVYNTSYIMQVYSDDDGETWHTDKIISGMVKREESRYYLTGPGHGIQIQNGDHAGRLVVPIYYQLTGGNGTLTSGARTEVIYSDDGGNTWTHGDCLPGTVGHESVVVELPNGNLQIFMRNTSGSGGKIKTATSLDG
;
A
#
# COMPACT_ATOMS: atom_id res chain seq x y z
N SER A 1 14.87 -7.66 19.98
CA SER A 1 15.22 -6.63 18.97
C SER A 1 15.36 -7.27 17.59
N LEU A 2 15.35 -6.45 16.56
CA LEU A 2 15.56 -6.85 15.18
C LEU A 2 16.97 -6.51 14.73
N GLY A 3 17.61 -7.41 13.98
CA GLY A 3 18.85 -7.17 13.26
C GLY A 3 18.61 -6.53 11.88
N GLU A 4 19.68 -6.17 11.18
CA GLU A 4 19.64 -5.46 9.88
C GLU A 4 18.96 -6.28 8.77
N ASN A 5 19.03 -7.62 8.84
CA ASN A 5 18.37 -8.53 7.90
C ASN A 5 17.09 -9.15 8.49
N TYR A 6 16.43 -8.46 9.41
CA TYR A 6 15.22 -8.91 10.10
C TYR A 6 15.39 -10.14 11.00
N GLU A 7 16.63 -10.44 11.44
CA GLU A 7 16.89 -11.48 12.41
C GLU A 7 16.33 -11.11 13.78
N LEU A 8 15.84 -12.12 14.51
CA LEU A 8 15.28 -11.95 15.85
C LEU A 8 16.31 -12.20 16.94
N TYR A 9 16.38 -11.25 17.87
CA TYR A 9 17.23 -11.34 19.07
C TYR A 9 16.38 -11.29 20.33
N LYS A 10 16.66 -12.18 21.28
CA LYS A 10 16.07 -12.20 22.62
C LYS A 10 17.18 -12.12 23.66
N GLY A 11 17.14 -11.12 24.54
CA GLY A 11 18.20 -10.91 25.55
C GLY A 11 19.62 -10.75 24.96
N GLY A 12 19.72 -10.19 23.74
CA GLY A 12 21.01 -10.02 23.04
C GLY A 12 21.48 -11.28 22.29
N GLN A 13 20.76 -12.39 22.37
CA GLN A 13 21.10 -13.62 21.65
C GLN A 13 20.28 -13.75 20.37
N LEU A 14 20.96 -14.13 19.28
CA LEU A 14 20.32 -14.45 18.01
C LEU A 14 19.51 -15.73 18.14
N LEU A 15 18.22 -15.66 17.79
CA LEU A 15 17.36 -16.84 17.74
C LEU A 15 17.62 -17.62 16.46
N HIS A 16 17.44 -18.93 16.52
CA HIS A 16 17.58 -19.84 15.40
C HIS A 16 16.34 -20.70 15.24
N VAL A 17 16.06 -21.08 14.01
CA VAL A 17 15.00 -22.03 13.64
C VAL A 17 15.61 -23.17 12.82
N THR A 18 15.08 -24.34 12.98
CA THR A 18 15.48 -25.50 12.17
C THR A 18 14.66 -25.51 10.88
N GLN A 19 15.29 -25.13 9.78
CA GLN A 19 14.65 -25.29 8.46
C GLN A 19 14.77 -26.72 7.98
N ARG A 20 13.64 -27.31 7.60
CA ARG A 20 13.61 -28.58 6.86
C ARG A 20 13.94 -28.29 5.41
N SER A 21 14.94 -28.97 4.88
CA SER A 21 15.19 -28.93 3.45
C SER A 21 13.98 -29.53 2.71
N SER A 22 13.59 -28.91 1.61
CA SER A 22 12.63 -29.49 0.66
C SER A 22 13.17 -30.75 -0.05
N ASP A 23 14.48 -30.96 0.01
CA ASP A 23 15.14 -32.15 -0.45
C ASP A 23 15.15 -33.21 0.66
N THR A 24 14.49 -34.35 0.43
CA THR A 24 14.30 -35.43 1.39
C THR A 24 15.59 -36.10 1.86
N GLN A 25 16.74 -35.75 1.28
CA GLN A 25 18.06 -36.28 1.66
C GLN A 25 18.98 -35.25 2.35
N ALA A 26 18.59 -33.98 2.42
CA ALA A 26 19.43 -32.96 3.06
C ALA A 26 19.11 -32.85 4.57
N ALA A 27 20.17 -32.75 5.38
CA ALA A 27 20.04 -32.54 6.82
C ALA A 27 19.35 -31.22 7.14
N SER A 28 18.51 -31.21 8.17
CA SER A 28 17.91 -29.99 8.71
C SER A 28 19.04 -29.04 9.17
N GLN A 29 18.98 -27.78 8.75
CA GLN A 29 19.95 -26.77 9.09
C GLN A 29 19.37 -25.79 10.13
N SER A 30 20.19 -25.43 11.11
CA SER A 30 19.88 -24.34 12.03
C SER A 30 20.25 -23.01 11.35
N VAL A 31 19.25 -22.17 11.11
CA VAL A 31 19.43 -20.85 10.47
C VAL A 31 18.93 -19.74 11.39
N PRO A 32 19.44 -18.51 11.26
CA PRO A 32 18.91 -17.37 12.00
C PRO A 32 17.39 -17.23 11.80
N MET A 33 16.65 -17.15 12.90
CA MET A 33 15.22 -16.90 12.86
C MET A 33 14.97 -15.48 12.37
N LYS A 34 14.12 -15.32 11.37
CA LYS A 34 13.65 -14.03 10.88
C LYS A 34 12.21 -13.79 11.29
N ILE A 35 11.86 -12.51 11.43
CA ILE A 35 10.49 -12.09 11.79
C ILE A 35 9.41 -12.66 10.84
N PHE A 36 9.78 -12.99 9.61
CA PHE A 36 8.83 -13.49 8.59
C PHE A 36 8.62 -15.01 8.64
N TYR A 37 9.33 -15.73 9.49
CA TYR A 37 9.15 -17.18 9.59
C TYR A 37 7.89 -17.51 10.40
N GLU A 38 7.21 -18.58 10.01
CA GLU A 38 5.95 -19.04 10.62
C GLU A 38 6.09 -19.33 12.12
N ASP A 39 7.25 -19.83 12.53
CA ASP A 39 7.60 -20.13 13.93
C ASP A 39 8.14 -18.93 14.71
N SER A 40 8.06 -17.71 14.16
CA SER A 40 8.54 -16.53 14.83
C SER A 40 7.79 -16.26 16.14
N GLU A 41 8.52 -16.01 17.23
CA GLU A 41 7.94 -15.57 18.51
C GLU A 41 7.26 -14.20 18.43
N LEU A 42 7.63 -13.39 17.43
CA LEU A 42 6.98 -12.11 17.15
C LEU A 42 6.00 -12.28 16.01
N GLN A 43 4.74 -12.00 16.29
CA GLN A 43 3.74 -11.92 15.24
C GLN A 43 3.98 -10.65 14.42
N VAL A 44 4.29 -10.81 13.14
CA VAL A 44 4.27 -9.71 12.19
C VAL A 44 2.81 -9.32 11.97
N TYR A 45 2.48 -8.08 12.25
CA TYR A 45 1.20 -7.53 11.80
C TYR A 45 1.16 -7.64 10.28
N ASN A 46 0.26 -8.46 9.78
CA ASN A 46 0.09 -8.66 8.33
C ASN A 46 -0.57 -7.42 7.73
N THR A 47 0.24 -6.42 7.47
CA THR A 47 -0.15 -5.09 7.03
C THR A 47 0.83 -4.59 5.97
N SER A 48 0.51 -3.47 5.34
CA SER A 48 1.38 -2.75 4.43
C SER A 48 1.62 -1.33 4.93
N TYR A 49 2.78 -0.79 4.61
CA TYR A 49 3.12 0.60 4.84
C TYR A 49 3.32 1.31 3.51
N ILE A 50 2.83 2.54 3.42
CA ILE A 50 3.16 3.45 2.32
C ILE A 50 4.30 4.33 2.79
N MET A 51 5.39 4.29 2.04
CA MET A 51 6.56 5.14 2.25
C MET A 51 6.63 6.17 1.13
N GLN A 52 6.90 7.40 1.48
CA GLN A 52 7.17 8.48 0.54
C GLN A 52 8.67 8.64 0.38
N VAL A 53 9.10 8.71 -0.87
CA VAL A 53 10.45 9.12 -1.26
C VAL A 53 10.32 10.23 -2.29
N TYR A 54 11.27 11.17 -2.30
CA TYR A 54 11.30 12.22 -3.31
C TYR A 54 12.73 12.62 -3.63
N SER A 55 12.92 13.26 -4.77
CA SER A 55 14.17 13.83 -5.25
C SER A 55 13.94 15.28 -5.69
N ASP A 56 14.88 16.15 -5.39
CA ASP A 56 14.92 17.55 -5.81
C ASP A 56 15.97 17.80 -6.90
N ASP A 57 16.66 16.75 -7.36
CA ASP A 57 17.81 16.80 -8.25
C ASP A 57 17.70 15.78 -9.41
N ASP A 58 16.51 15.64 -9.98
CA ASP A 58 16.21 14.75 -11.12
C ASP A 58 16.56 13.26 -10.86
N GLY A 59 16.54 12.84 -9.58
CA GLY A 59 16.75 11.47 -9.19
C GLY A 59 18.21 11.10 -8.87
N GLU A 60 19.11 12.07 -8.80
CA GLU A 60 20.49 11.83 -8.38
C GLU A 60 20.57 11.46 -6.92
N THR A 61 19.78 12.14 -6.05
CA THR A 61 19.62 11.78 -4.63
C THR A 61 18.15 11.61 -4.25
N TRP A 62 17.91 10.81 -3.21
CA TRP A 62 16.56 10.49 -2.75
C TRP A 62 16.42 10.71 -1.25
N HIS A 63 15.36 11.41 -0.86
CA HIS A 63 14.91 11.54 0.51
C HIS A 63 13.92 10.40 0.81
N THR A 64 14.21 9.56 1.84
CA THR A 64 13.55 8.25 1.99
C THR A 64 12.82 8.02 3.31
N ASP A 65 12.65 9.01 4.14
CA ASP A 65 12.39 8.83 5.57
C ASP A 65 10.95 9.02 6.03
N LYS A 66 9.98 9.11 5.10
CA LYS A 66 8.61 9.40 5.50
C LYS A 66 7.66 8.23 5.30
N ILE A 67 7.16 7.66 6.41
CA ILE A 67 6.04 6.71 6.40
C ILE A 67 4.74 7.51 6.53
N ILE A 68 3.92 7.50 5.48
CA ILE A 68 2.66 8.26 5.43
C ILE A 68 1.44 7.43 5.82
N SER A 69 1.60 6.14 6.06
CA SER A 69 0.50 5.23 6.42
C SER A 69 -0.31 5.72 7.61
N GLY A 70 0.32 6.31 8.63
CA GLY A 70 -0.36 6.87 9.80
C GLY A 70 -1.28 8.06 9.49
N MET A 71 -1.12 8.70 8.33
CA MET A 71 -1.95 9.82 7.90
C MET A 71 -3.17 9.35 7.09
N VAL A 72 -3.03 8.28 6.31
CA VAL A 72 -3.98 7.94 5.25
C VAL A 72 -4.62 6.57 5.40
N LYS A 73 -3.96 5.61 6.04
CA LYS A 73 -4.44 4.24 6.11
C LYS A 73 -5.66 4.13 7.02
N ARG A 74 -6.73 3.53 6.53
CA ARG A 74 -7.92 3.25 7.31
C ARG A 74 -7.62 2.16 8.34
N GLU A 75 -8.09 2.36 9.58
CA GLU A 75 -7.83 1.46 10.71
C GLU A 75 -8.25 0.02 10.42
N GLU A 76 -9.40 -0.15 9.78
CA GLU A 76 -9.97 -1.45 9.43
C GLU A 76 -9.33 -2.09 8.18
N SER A 77 -8.40 -1.42 7.49
CA SER A 77 -7.75 -1.98 6.30
C SER A 77 -6.58 -2.87 6.67
N ARG A 78 -6.53 -4.08 6.09
CA ARG A 78 -5.40 -4.99 6.28
C ARG A 78 -4.22 -4.58 5.43
N TYR A 79 -4.42 -4.37 4.14
CA TYR A 79 -3.44 -3.74 3.28
C TYR A 79 -4.00 -2.45 2.67
N TYR A 80 -3.10 -1.58 2.29
CA TYR A 80 -3.40 -0.27 1.71
C TYR A 80 -2.26 0.06 0.77
N LEU A 81 -2.49 0.01 -0.54
CA LEU A 81 -1.45 -0.05 -1.55
C LEU A 81 -1.71 0.99 -2.64
N THR A 82 -0.65 1.58 -3.14
CA THR A 82 -0.70 2.40 -4.36
C THR A 82 -0.98 1.52 -5.57
N GLY A 83 -1.67 2.06 -6.55
CA GLY A 83 -1.85 1.40 -7.84
C GLY A 83 -0.54 1.28 -8.62
N PRO A 84 -0.48 0.43 -9.66
CA PRO A 84 0.70 0.30 -10.54
C PRO A 84 0.88 1.51 -11.45
N GLY A 85 -0.11 2.41 -11.54
CA GLY A 85 -0.02 3.67 -12.26
C GLY A 85 0.71 4.74 -11.47
N HIS A 86 0.80 5.92 -12.05
CA HIS A 86 1.33 7.10 -11.39
C HIS A 86 0.21 7.93 -10.74
N GLY A 87 0.57 8.74 -9.74
CA GLY A 87 -0.24 9.86 -9.29
C GLY A 87 -0.18 11.02 -10.27
N ILE A 88 -1.02 12.02 -10.04
CA ILE A 88 -1.05 13.27 -10.82
C ILE A 88 -0.92 14.47 -9.90
N GLN A 89 -0.51 15.59 -10.48
CA GLN A 89 -0.70 16.91 -9.90
C GLN A 89 -1.79 17.63 -10.70
N ILE A 90 -2.86 18.04 -10.01
CA ILE A 90 -3.97 18.78 -10.65
C ILE A 90 -3.44 20.11 -11.22
N GLN A 91 -3.78 20.39 -12.46
CA GLN A 91 -3.31 21.55 -13.17
C GLN A 91 -4.35 22.70 -13.18
N ASN A 92 -5.63 22.37 -13.03
CA ASN A 92 -6.72 23.33 -13.25
C ASN A 92 -7.71 23.36 -12.07
N GLY A 93 -8.47 24.46 -11.97
CA GLY A 93 -9.53 24.61 -10.99
C GLY A 93 -9.04 24.98 -9.59
N ASP A 94 -9.94 24.88 -8.61
CA ASP A 94 -9.73 25.35 -7.24
C ASP A 94 -8.67 24.53 -6.48
N HIS A 95 -8.38 23.33 -6.96
CA HIS A 95 -7.39 22.41 -6.37
C HIS A 95 -6.11 22.29 -7.22
N ALA A 96 -5.83 23.27 -8.10
CA ALA A 96 -4.58 23.29 -8.85
C ALA A 96 -3.37 23.20 -7.91
N GLY A 97 -2.43 22.29 -8.20
CA GLY A 97 -1.27 22.00 -7.36
C GLY A 97 -1.44 20.80 -6.42
N ARG A 98 -2.69 20.33 -6.18
CA ARG A 98 -2.96 19.13 -5.39
C ARG A 98 -2.31 17.90 -6.01
N LEU A 99 -1.60 17.13 -5.21
CA LEU A 99 -1.12 15.80 -5.59
C LEU A 99 -2.22 14.78 -5.31
N VAL A 100 -2.47 13.87 -6.26
CA VAL A 100 -3.49 12.82 -6.13
C VAL A 100 -2.89 11.48 -6.49
N VAL A 101 -3.01 10.49 -5.60
CA VAL A 101 -2.48 9.13 -5.81
C VAL A 101 -3.59 8.11 -5.59
N PRO A 102 -3.87 7.25 -6.57
CA PRO A 102 -4.87 6.20 -6.40
C PRO A 102 -4.37 5.09 -5.48
N ILE A 103 -5.28 4.64 -4.61
CA ILE A 103 -5.04 3.59 -3.62
C ILE A 103 -6.08 2.50 -3.81
N TYR A 104 -5.68 1.25 -3.57
CA TYR A 104 -6.61 0.16 -3.37
C TYR A 104 -6.31 -0.58 -2.07
N TYR A 105 -7.36 -1.07 -1.43
CA TYR A 105 -7.25 -1.72 -0.12
C TYR A 105 -8.35 -2.76 0.08
N GLN A 106 -8.20 -3.57 1.11
CA GLN A 106 -9.21 -4.54 1.52
C GLN A 106 -9.45 -4.43 3.02
N LEU A 107 -10.71 -4.47 3.40
CA LEU A 107 -11.12 -4.40 4.79
C LEU A 107 -10.88 -5.72 5.52
N THR A 108 -10.67 -5.63 6.81
CA THR A 108 -10.64 -6.77 7.71
C THR A 108 -12.03 -6.95 8.31
N GLY A 109 -12.57 -8.15 8.23
CA GLY A 109 -13.79 -8.51 8.96
C GLY A 109 -13.54 -8.63 10.46
N GLY A 110 -14.59 -8.64 11.25
CA GLY A 110 -14.52 -8.66 12.74
C GLY A 110 -13.78 -9.87 13.34
N ASN A 111 -13.53 -10.90 12.54
CA ASN A 111 -12.74 -12.09 12.93
C ASN A 111 -11.28 -12.02 12.42
N GLY A 112 -10.82 -10.89 11.90
CA GLY A 112 -9.48 -10.72 11.34
C GLY A 112 -9.30 -11.28 9.92
N THR A 113 -10.32 -11.87 9.31
CA THR A 113 -10.27 -12.33 7.92
C THR A 113 -10.50 -11.19 6.95
N LEU A 114 -9.95 -11.31 5.73
CA LEU A 114 -10.23 -10.35 4.68
C LEU A 114 -11.70 -10.43 4.23
N THR A 115 -12.33 -9.28 4.07
CA THR A 115 -13.64 -9.19 3.41
C THR A 115 -13.50 -9.50 1.92
N SER A 116 -14.59 -9.88 1.27
CA SER A 116 -14.60 -10.08 -0.17
C SER A 116 -14.49 -8.73 -0.91
N GLY A 117 -13.63 -8.69 -1.92
CA GLY A 117 -13.45 -7.54 -2.81
C GLY A 117 -12.56 -6.44 -2.26
N ALA A 118 -11.75 -5.88 -3.12
CA ALA A 118 -10.95 -4.69 -2.85
C ALA A 118 -11.79 -3.42 -3.04
N ARG A 119 -11.38 -2.34 -2.41
CA ARG A 119 -11.92 -1.00 -2.56
C ARG A 119 -10.89 -0.09 -3.17
N THR A 120 -11.34 0.98 -3.80
CA THR A 120 -10.47 2.01 -4.36
C THR A 120 -10.86 3.36 -3.80
N GLU A 121 -9.87 4.17 -3.53
CA GLU A 121 -9.98 5.58 -3.18
C GLU A 121 -8.75 6.32 -3.70
N VAL A 122 -8.64 7.57 -3.43
CA VAL A 122 -7.42 8.35 -3.64
C VAL A 122 -6.90 8.87 -2.30
N ILE A 123 -5.60 9.09 -2.24
CA ILE A 123 -5.00 9.98 -1.24
C ILE A 123 -4.54 11.24 -1.94
N TYR A 124 -4.60 12.35 -1.25
CA TYR A 124 -4.20 13.63 -1.80
C TYR A 124 -3.39 14.48 -0.81
N SER A 125 -2.64 15.41 -1.36
CA SER A 125 -1.85 16.39 -0.62
C SER A 125 -2.00 17.75 -1.24
N ASP A 126 -2.28 18.78 -0.42
CA ASP A 126 -2.40 20.17 -0.81
C ASP A 126 -1.13 21.00 -0.47
N ASP A 127 -0.10 20.36 0.07
CA ASP A 127 1.11 21.00 0.59
C ASP A 127 2.41 20.39 0.05
N GLY A 128 2.36 19.86 -1.19
CA GLY A 128 3.52 19.30 -1.87
C GLY A 128 4.00 17.98 -1.27
N GLY A 129 3.12 17.21 -0.65
CA GLY A 129 3.45 15.91 -0.05
C GLY A 129 3.88 15.98 1.42
N ASN A 130 3.78 17.16 2.07
CA ASN A 130 4.10 17.26 3.49
C ASN A 130 3.05 16.59 4.36
N THR A 131 1.77 16.75 4.03
CA THR A 131 0.68 16.01 4.65
C THR A 131 -0.18 15.33 3.59
N TRP A 132 -0.80 14.22 3.99
CA TRP A 132 -1.67 13.43 3.12
C TRP A 132 -2.99 13.13 3.81
N THR A 133 -4.05 13.16 3.04
CA THR A 133 -5.41 12.83 3.48
C THR A 133 -5.99 11.80 2.52
N HIS A 134 -6.79 10.85 3.03
CA HIS A 134 -7.57 9.96 2.18
C HIS A 134 -8.85 10.65 1.73
N GLY A 135 -9.22 10.44 0.47
CA GLY A 135 -10.52 10.85 -0.06
C GLY A 135 -11.63 9.88 0.35
N ASP A 136 -12.80 10.10 -0.20
CA ASP A 136 -13.91 9.17 -0.02
C ASP A 136 -13.70 7.87 -0.79
N CYS A 137 -14.20 6.76 -0.22
CA CYS A 137 -14.21 5.49 -0.92
C CYS A 137 -15.17 5.58 -2.12
N LEU A 138 -14.69 5.16 -3.28
CA LEU A 138 -15.52 5.12 -4.47
C LEU A 138 -16.75 4.23 -4.27
N PRO A 139 -17.91 4.62 -4.80
CA PRO A 139 -19.14 3.85 -4.67
C PRO A 139 -19.00 2.43 -5.23
N GLY A 140 -19.49 1.47 -4.46
CA GLY A 140 -19.41 0.05 -4.83
C GLY A 140 -18.14 -0.63 -4.29
N THR A 141 -18.19 -1.94 -4.20
CA THR A 141 -17.23 -2.76 -3.47
C THR A 141 -16.09 -3.29 -4.32
N VAL A 142 -15.87 -2.80 -5.54
CA VAL A 142 -14.99 -3.51 -6.47
C VAL A 142 -14.14 -2.54 -7.27
N GLY A 143 -13.14 -2.00 -6.63
CA GLY A 143 -12.01 -1.38 -7.27
C GLY A 143 -10.74 -2.16 -6.91
N HIS A 144 -9.70 -2.01 -7.70
CA HIS A 144 -8.39 -2.61 -7.49
C HIS A 144 -7.33 -1.64 -8.03
N GLU A 145 -6.25 -2.17 -8.57
CA GLU A 145 -5.23 -1.37 -9.28
C GLU A 145 -5.87 -0.32 -10.18
N SER A 146 -5.43 0.91 -10.08
CA SER A 146 -6.11 2.03 -10.73
C SER A 146 -5.14 3.12 -11.14
N VAL A 147 -5.58 3.95 -12.06
CA VAL A 147 -4.91 5.16 -12.51
C VAL A 147 -5.91 6.30 -12.52
N VAL A 148 -5.47 7.49 -12.15
CA VAL A 148 -6.27 8.71 -12.17
C VAL A 148 -5.72 9.65 -13.24
N VAL A 149 -6.61 10.39 -13.90
CA VAL A 149 -6.29 11.42 -14.89
C VAL A 149 -7.15 12.65 -14.65
N GLU A 150 -6.60 13.82 -14.95
CA GLU A 150 -7.35 15.06 -15.04
C GLU A 150 -7.89 15.23 -16.46
N LEU A 151 -9.17 15.47 -16.57
CA LEU A 151 -9.84 15.73 -17.85
C LEU A 151 -9.74 17.20 -18.26
N PRO A 152 -9.90 17.56 -19.55
CA PRO A 152 -9.80 18.96 -20.01
C PRO A 152 -10.80 19.91 -19.33
N ASN A 153 -11.87 19.41 -18.75
CA ASN A 153 -12.87 20.21 -18.02
C ASN A 153 -12.54 20.34 -16.51
N GLY A 154 -11.38 19.87 -16.06
CA GLY A 154 -10.95 19.91 -14.67
C GLY A 154 -11.46 18.75 -13.79
N ASN A 155 -12.37 17.93 -14.29
CA ASN A 155 -12.81 16.75 -13.54
C ASN A 155 -11.70 15.70 -13.46
N LEU A 156 -11.69 14.91 -12.39
CA LEU A 156 -10.82 13.74 -12.31
C LEU A 156 -11.59 12.49 -12.75
N GLN A 157 -10.92 11.64 -13.51
CA GLN A 157 -11.44 10.33 -13.85
C GLN A 157 -10.48 9.23 -13.41
N ILE A 158 -11.01 8.23 -12.71
CA ILE A 158 -10.25 7.06 -12.28
C ILE A 158 -10.67 5.84 -13.10
N PHE A 159 -9.69 5.06 -13.54
CA PHE A 159 -9.87 3.80 -14.24
C PHE A 159 -9.35 2.68 -13.34
N MET A 160 -10.17 1.66 -13.09
CA MET A 160 -9.90 0.61 -12.11
C MET A 160 -9.95 -0.77 -12.75
N ARG A 161 -9.02 -1.64 -12.37
CA ARG A 161 -9.10 -3.06 -12.69
C ARG A 161 -10.36 -3.65 -12.08
N ASN A 162 -11.14 -4.35 -12.90
CA ASN A 162 -12.31 -5.08 -12.46
C ASN A 162 -11.94 -6.51 -12.05
N THR A 163 -12.10 -6.83 -10.77
CA THR A 163 -11.82 -8.17 -10.22
C THR A 163 -13.07 -9.03 -10.03
N SER A 164 -14.26 -8.53 -10.40
CA SER A 164 -15.54 -9.23 -10.17
C SER A 164 -15.85 -10.36 -11.15
N GLY A 165 -14.92 -10.76 -12.00
CA GLY A 165 -15.08 -11.91 -12.90
C GLY A 165 -16.05 -11.71 -14.07
N SER A 166 -16.78 -10.62 -14.12
CA SER A 166 -17.78 -10.36 -15.17
C SER A 166 -17.18 -9.59 -16.34
N GLY A 167 -16.56 -10.31 -17.26
CA GLY A 167 -16.38 -9.84 -18.63
C GLY A 167 -15.27 -8.83 -18.91
N GLY A 168 -14.23 -8.72 -18.09
CA GLY A 168 -12.98 -8.00 -18.44
C GLY A 168 -13.12 -6.49 -18.69
N LYS A 169 -14.23 -5.86 -18.31
CA LYS A 169 -14.43 -4.42 -18.48
C LYS A 169 -13.73 -3.64 -17.38
N ILE A 170 -13.01 -2.59 -17.76
CA ILE A 170 -12.48 -1.59 -16.81
C ILE A 170 -13.66 -0.85 -16.16
N LYS A 171 -13.56 -0.60 -14.86
CA LYS A 171 -14.48 0.27 -14.13
C LYS A 171 -13.95 1.69 -14.13
N THR A 172 -14.86 2.66 -14.14
CA THR A 172 -14.50 4.07 -14.07
C THR A 172 -15.39 4.79 -13.07
N ALA A 173 -14.87 5.85 -12.49
CA ALA A 173 -15.61 6.84 -11.72
C ALA A 173 -15.06 8.23 -12.02
N THR A 174 -15.88 9.26 -11.80
CA THR A 174 -15.51 10.66 -12.03
C THR A 174 -15.73 11.45 -10.76
N SER A 175 -14.74 12.26 -10.37
CA SER A 175 -14.89 13.32 -9.39
C SER A 175 -15.12 14.64 -10.12
N LEU A 176 -16.05 15.44 -9.61
CA LEU A 176 -16.41 16.76 -10.19
C LEU A 176 -15.70 17.90 -9.44
N ASP A 177 -15.09 17.62 -8.33
CA ASP A 177 -14.54 18.57 -7.38
C ASP A 177 -13.06 18.32 -7.02
N GLY A 178 -12.41 17.39 -7.73
CA GLY A 178 -10.99 17.10 -7.51
C GLY A 178 -10.74 16.28 -6.25
#